data_a12ed4cb0bb27041d28d93f6628df953
#
_entry.id   a12ed4cb0bb27041d28d93f6628df953
#
_cell.length_a   1.000
_cell.length_b   1.000
_cell.length_c   1.000
_cell.angle_alpha   90.00
_cell.angle_beta   90.00
_cell.angle_gamma   90.00
#
_symmetry.space_group_name_H-M   'P 1'
#
loop_
_entity.id
_entity.type
_entity.pdbx_description
1 polymer ?
#
loop_
_entity_poly.entity_id
_entity_poly.type
_entity_poly.pdbx_seq_one_letter_code
_entity_poly.pdbx_strand_id
1 'polypeptide(L)'
;TRWNCDWSSDVCSSDLRLAETVEVAPDRQWVEFTLREEARFSDGSPVTVDDVIWSYETLGTQGHPRYLAAWSRVDRIEATGPRSVRLTFTEPDRELPLLMGLRPILKKAQWEGQDFAASSLEAPIGSGAYVVDQVEPGRSISFRRNPDYWGRDLPLMAGVNNFDVIRYDYFADANAMFEAFKAGAVTVWRELSAQKWASEYGFPLMTDGRAVQAEIPNERPSGIVGLVMNTRNPAFADWRVRQALIEMFNFRFIN
;
A
#
# COMPACT_ATOMS: atom_id res chain seq x y z
N THR A 1 -21.02 1.49 -16.37
CA THR A 1 -20.93 0.06 -16.74
C THR A 1 -20.58 -0.70 -15.48
N ARG A 2 -21.42 -1.65 -15.08
CA ARG A 2 -21.11 -2.57 -13.98
C ARG A 2 -20.01 -3.50 -14.46
N TRP A 3 -18.89 -3.53 -13.80
CA TRP A 3 -17.80 -4.44 -14.10
C TRP A 3 -18.21 -5.85 -13.65
N ASN A 4 -18.57 -6.69 -14.60
CA ASN A 4 -18.61 -8.12 -14.42
C ASN A 4 -17.29 -8.71 -14.89
N CYS A 5 -16.85 -9.78 -14.27
CA CYS A 5 -15.55 -10.45 -14.51
C CYS A 5 -15.33 -10.96 -15.93
N ASP A 6 -15.53 -10.16 -16.94
CA ASP A 6 -15.24 -10.50 -18.31
C ASP A 6 -13.87 -9.95 -18.72
N TRP A 7 -12.86 -10.77 -18.54
CA TRP A 7 -11.51 -10.72 -19.13
C TRP A 7 -10.71 -9.41 -19.11
N SER A 8 -11.26 -8.32 -18.84
CA SER A 8 -10.46 -7.09 -18.74
C SER A 8 -9.96 -6.86 -17.34
N SER A 9 -9.29 -7.81 -16.80
CA SER A 9 -8.30 -7.72 -15.71
C SER A 9 -8.61 -6.79 -14.54
N ASP A 10 -9.57 -5.89 -14.58
CA ASP A 10 -9.25 -4.72 -13.83
C ASP A 10 -9.91 -4.65 -12.48
N VAL A 11 -11.14 -5.03 -12.29
CA VAL A 11 -11.71 -5.22 -10.95
C VAL A 11 -12.91 -6.16 -11.02
N CYS A 12 -12.72 -7.39 -10.65
CA CYS A 12 -13.81 -8.32 -10.43
C CYS A 12 -14.42 -8.09 -9.04
N SER A 13 -15.71 -8.35 -8.89
CA SER A 13 -16.36 -8.28 -7.57
C SER A 13 -15.69 -9.21 -6.53
N SER A 14 -15.04 -10.28 -6.99
CA SER A 14 -14.23 -11.16 -6.16
C SER A 14 -12.93 -10.51 -5.66
N ASP A 15 -12.43 -9.48 -6.33
CA ASP A 15 -11.17 -8.81 -6.01
C ASP A 15 -11.36 -7.56 -5.14
N LEU A 16 -12.61 -7.16 -4.93
CA LEU A 16 -12.96 -6.05 -4.05
C LEU A 16 -12.94 -6.49 -2.58
N ARG A 17 -12.38 -5.63 -1.73
CA ARG A 17 -12.35 -5.85 -0.27
C ARG A 17 -13.57 -5.22 0.39
N LEU A 18 -13.45 -3.96 0.83
CA LEU A 18 -14.52 -3.22 1.51
C LEU A 18 -15.74 -2.99 0.63
N ALA A 19 -15.53 -2.78 -0.67
CA ALA A 19 -16.63 -2.66 -1.62
C ALA A 19 -17.10 -4.04 -2.10
N GLU A 20 -18.40 -4.16 -2.28
CA GLU A 20 -19.07 -5.29 -2.93
C GLU A 20 -19.14 -5.08 -4.45
N THR A 21 -19.39 -3.84 -4.86
CA THR A 21 -19.46 -3.46 -6.28
C THR A 21 -18.76 -2.13 -6.53
N VAL A 22 -18.28 -1.98 -7.75
CA VAL A 22 -17.80 -0.72 -8.31
C VAL A 22 -18.51 -0.47 -9.63
N GLU A 23 -18.98 0.76 -9.80
CA GLU A 23 -19.60 1.22 -11.04
C GLU A 23 -18.89 2.47 -11.54
N VAL A 24 -18.47 2.46 -12.80
CA VAL A 24 -17.80 3.59 -13.45
C VAL A 24 -18.70 4.14 -14.55
N ALA A 25 -18.86 5.45 -14.60
CA ALA A 25 -19.61 6.11 -15.66
C ALA A 25 -19.04 5.76 -17.05
N PRO A 26 -19.88 5.60 -18.09
CA PRO A 26 -19.39 5.39 -19.45
C PRO A 26 -18.46 6.49 -19.96
N ASP A 27 -18.68 7.72 -19.53
CA ASP A 27 -17.87 8.91 -19.82
C ASP A 27 -16.70 9.10 -18.84
N ARG A 28 -16.58 8.20 -17.81
CA ARG A 28 -15.53 8.22 -16.78
C ARG A 28 -15.50 9.50 -15.92
N GLN A 29 -16.61 10.17 -15.78
CA GLN A 29 -16.72 11.35 -14.93
C GLN A 29 -17.04 11.02 -13.47
N TRP A 30 -17.44 9.80 -13.15
CA TRP A 30 -17.67 9.36 -11.78
C TRP A 30 -17.40 7.88 -11.57
N VAL A 31 -17.15 7.53 -10.31
CA VAL A 31 -17.13 6.15 -9.82
C VAL A 31 -18.01 6.04 -8.59
N GLU A 32 -18.71 4.94 -8.46
CA GLU A 32 -19.52 4.61 -7.29
C GLU A 32 -19.09 3.28 -6.70
N PHE A 33 -18.89 3.25 -5.40
CA PHE A 33 -18.59 2.05 -4.63
C PHE A 33 -19.75 1.73 -3.71
N THR A 34 -20.18 0.46 -3.69
CA THR A 34 -21.13 -0.03 -2.69
C THR A 34 -20.39 -0.87 -1.66
N LEU A 35 -20.47 -0.49 -0.40
CA LEU A 35 -19.81 -1.19 0.71
C LEU A 35 -20.49 -2.55 0.97
N ARG A 36 -19.68 -3.54 1.37
CA ARG A 36 -20.18 -4.81 1.87
C ARG A 36 -20.93 -4.60 3.19
N GLU A 37 -22.03 -5.32 3.36
CA GLU A 37 -22.81 -5.27 4.59
C GLU A 37 -22.03 -5.84 5.80
N GLU A 38 -21.21 -6.85 5.56
CA GLU A 38 -20.36 -7.49 6.56
C GLU A 38 -19.09 -6.71 6.91
N ALA A 39 -18.75 -5.63 6.18
CA ALA A 39 -17.53 -4.87 6.43
C ALA A 39 -17.50 -4.26 7.84
N ARG A 40 -16.45 -4.57 8.61
CA ARG A 40 -16.27 -4.15 10.00
C ARG A 40 -14.85 -3.64 10.26
N PHE A 41 -14.74 -2.73 11.19
CA PHE A 41 -13.47 -2.41 11.83
C PHE A 41 -13.08 -3.52 12.84
N SER A 42 -11.83 -3.48 13.28
CA SER A 42 -11.27 -4.49 14.19
C SER A 42 -11.89 -4.48 15.58
N ASP A 43 -12.64 -3.46 15.95
CA ASP A 43 -13.42 -3.37 17.17
C ASP A 43 -14.88 -3.88 17.00
N GLY A 44 -15.20 -4.43 15.83
CA GLY A 44 -16.52 -4.97 15.49
C GLY A 44 -17.54 -3.93 14.99
N SER A 45 -17.24 -2.63 15.04
CA SER A 45 -18.13 -1.60 14.49
C SER A 45 -18.20 -1.66 12.97
N PRO A 46 -19.35 -1.35 12.34
CA PRO A 46 -19.50 -1.37 10.90
C PRO A 46 -18.65 -0.29 10.23
N VAL A 47 -18.17 -0.56 9.02
CA VAL A 47 -17.60 0.46 8.15
C VAL A 47 -18.75 1.17 7.44
N THR A 48 -18.81 2.49 7.59
CA THR A 48 -19.93 3.30 7.10
C THR A 48 -19.55 4.19 5.93
N VAL A 49 -20.55 4.70 5.22
CA VAL A 49 -20.39 5.71 4.17
C VAL A 49 -19.73 6.98 4.73
N ASP A 50 -20.06 7.36 5.96
CA ASP A 50 -19.46 8.52 6.62
C ASP A 50 -17.97 8.33 6.90
N ASP A 51 -17.54 7.12 7.26
CA ASP A 51 -16.11 6.80 7.39
C ASP A 51 -15.39 6.95 6.06
N VAL A 52 -16.01 6.49 4.96
CA VAL A 52 -15.45 6.62 3.63
C VAL A 52 -15.30 8.08 3.23
N ILE A 53 -16.38 8.87 3.27
CA ILE A 53 -16.36 10.28 2.89
C ILE A 53 -15.32 11.04 3.72
N TRP A 54 -15.36 10.89 5.04
CA TRP A 54 -14.40 11.54 5.93
C TRP A 54 -12.95 11.14 5.65
N SER A 55 -12.70 9.85 5.36
CA SER A 55 -11.35 9.37 5.02
C SER A 55 -10.80 10.00 3.75
N TYR A 56 -11.64 10.11 2.72
CA TYR A 56 -11.21 10.73 1.45
C TYR A 56 -10.91 12.21 1.62
N GLU A 57 -11.76 12.96 2.31
CA GLU A 57 -11.59 14.38 2.59
C GLU A 57 -10.33 14.61 3.45
N THR A 58 -10.19 13.87 4.55
CA THR A 58 -9.07 14.02 5.49
C THR A 58 -7.74 13.65 4.83
N LEU A 59 -7.66 12.49 4.18
CA LEU A 59 -6.44 12.07 3.48
C LEU A 59 -6.12 12.96 2.30
N GLY A 60 -7.13 13.49 1.62
CA GLY A 60 -6.98 14.38 0.48
C GLY A 60 -6.51 15.80 0.84
N THR A 61 -6.74 16.25 2.07
CA THR A 61 -6.42 17.62 2.52
C THR A 61 -5.29 17.67 3.55
N GLN A 62 -5.21 16.68 4.45
CA GLN A 62 -4.28 16.65 5.57
C GLN A 62 -3.33 15.44 5.53
N GLY A 63 -3.58 14.47 4.64
CA GLY A 63 -2.78 13.26 4.53
C GLY A 63 -1.48 13.44 3.77
N HIS A 64 -0.83 12.30 3.48
CA HIS A 64 0.42 12.31 2.72
C HIS A 64 0.23 12.95 1.32
N PRO A 65 1.19 13.77 0.81
CA PRO A 65 1.08 14.48 -0.48
C PRO A 65 0.67 13.64 -1.68
N ARG A 66 0.96 12.34 -1.68
CA ARG A 66 0.52 11.41 -2.73
C ARG A 66 -1.01 11.35 -2.92
N TYR A 67 -1.78 11.65 -1.85
CA TYR A 67 -3.24 11.64 -1.91
C TYR A 67 -3.80 12.96 -2.46
N LEU A 68 -3.09 14.06 -2.25
CA LEU A 68 -3.51 15.39 -2.66
C LEU A 68 -3.69 15.50 -4.18
N ALA A 69 -2.73 14.97 -4.96
CA ALA A 69 -2.76 15.05 -6.42
C ALA A 69 -3.99 14.37 -7.04
N ALA A 70 -4.41 13.23 -6.49
CA ALA A 70 -5.63 12.55 -6.94
C ALA A 70 -6.89 13.22 -6.39
N TRP A 71 -6.86 13.72 -5.14
CA TRP A 71 -7.98 14.41 -4.52
C TRP A 71 -8.32 15.74 -5.19
N SER A 72 -7.33 16.50 -5.63
CA SER A 72 -7.56 17.78 -6.35
C SER A 72 -8.32 17.63 -7.67
N ARG A 73 -8.50 16.39 -8.15
CA ARG A 73 -9.26 16.06 -9.36
C ARG A 73 -10.67 15.53 -9.05
N VAL A 74 -11.02 15.44 -7.77
CA VAL A 74 -12.38 15.10 -7.31
C VAL A 74 -13.15 16.40 -7.14
N ASP A 75 -14.25 16.52 -7.85
CA ASP A 75 -15.18 17.63 -7.73
C ASP A 75 -16.06 17.47 -6.49
N ARG A 76 -16.60 16.25 -6.30
CA ARG A 76 -17.53 15.96 -5.22
C ARG A 76 -17.45 14.50 -4.80
N ILE A 77 -17.66 14.27 -3.49
CA ILE A 77 -17.93 12.97 -2.91
C ILE A 77 -19.26 13.01 -2.16
N GLU A 78 -20.13 12.05 -2.37
CA GLU A 78 -21.45 12.03 -1.77
C GLU A 78 -21.97 10.61 -1.52
N ALA A 79 -22.83 10.47 -0.51
CA ALA A 79 -23.61 9.27 -0.29
C ALA A 79 -24.77 9.20 -1.31
N THR A 80 -24.86 8.13 -2.08
CA THR A 80 -25.95 7.86 -3.02
C THR A 80 -26.93 6.81 -2.50
N GLY A 81 -26.58 6.18 -1.38
CA GLY A 81 -27.39 5.19 -0.68
C GLY A 81 -26.83 4.89 0.71
N PRO A 82 -27.47 4.01 1.48
CA PRO A 82 -27.02 3.69 2.84
C PRO A 82 -25.66 3.01 2.91
N ARG A 83 -25.20 2.42 1.78
CA ARG A 83 -23.90 1.76 1.65
C ARG A 83 -23.14 2.22 0.38
N SER A 84 -23.63 3.21 -0.34
CA SER A 84 -23.07 3.62 -1.63
C SER A 84 -22.49 5.02 -1.56
N VAL A 85 -21.28 5.17 -2.09
CA VAL A 85 -20.52 6.44 -2.17
C VAL A 85 -20.12 6.68 -3.61
N ARG A 86 -20.41 7.88 -4.12
CA ARG A 86 -20.01 8.32 -5.45
C ARG A 86 -18.99 9.43 -5.37
N LEU A 87 -17.93 9.30 -6.16
CA LEU A 87 -16.96 10.35 -6.42
C LEU A 87 -17.15 10.85 -7.84
N THR A 88 -17.39 12.16 -7.99
CA THR A 88 -17.47 12.84 -9.28
C THR A 88 -16.14 13.56 -9.52
N PHE A 89 -15.64 13.50 -10.75
CA PHE A 89 -14.34 14.06 -11.12
C PHE A 89 -14.50 15.37 -11.88
N THR A 90 -13.52 16.25 -11.75
CA THR A 90 -13.47 17.52 -12.47
C THR A 90 -13.38 17.34 -13.99
N GLU A 91 -12.75 16.26 -14.42
CA GLU A 91 -12.57 15.86 -15.82
C GLU A 91 -12.62 14.33 -15.96
N PRO A 92 -13.02 13.80 -17.13
CA PRO A 92 -12.97 12.36 -17.38
C PRO A 92 -11.54 11.82 -17.26
N ASP A 93 -11.38 10.71 -16.55
CA ASP A 93 -10.08 10.06 -16.37
C ASP A 93 -10.16 8.56 -16.44
N ARG A 94 -9.15 7.93 -17.05
CA ARG A 94 -9.10 6.48 -17.22
C ARG A 94 -8.68 5.75 -15.94
N GLU A 95 -7.77 6.32 -15.17
CA GLU A 95 -7.10 5.65 -14.05
C GLU A 95 -7.65 6.10 -12.69
N LEU A 96 -8.17 7.31 -12.62
CA LEU A 96 -8.65 7.90 -11.37
C LEU A 96 -9.71 7.06 -10.65
N PRO A 97 -10.70 6.43 -11.33
CA PRO A 97 -11.64 5.52 -10.69
C PRO A 97 -10.97 4.38 -9.91
N LEU A 98 -9.91 3.78 -10.50
CA LEU A 98 -9.16 2.70 -9.86
C LEU A 98 -8.29 3.22 -8.72
N LEU A 99 -7.61 4.37 -8.92
CA LEU A 99 -6.79 5.00 -7.88
C LEU A 99 -7.62 5.38 -6.65
N MET A 100 -8.87 5.78 -6.85
CA MET A 100 -9.79 6.03 -5.72
C MET A 100 -10.05 4.75 -4.93
N GLY A 101 -10.22 3.61 -5.55
CA GLY A 101 -10.44 2.32 -4.88
C GLY A 101 -9.27 1.83 -4.01
N LEU A 102 -8.07 2.43 -4.15
CA LEU A 102 -6.87 2.05 -3.39
C LEU A 102 -6.67 2.86 -2.09
N ARG A 103 -7.59 3.73 -1.73
CA ARG A 103 -7.45 4.53 -0.51
C ARG A 103 -7.79 3.73 0.75
N PRO A 104 -7.00 3.89 1.82
CA PRO A 104 -7.36 3.33 3.12
C PRO A 104 -8.60 4.05 3.68
N ILE A 105 -9.48 3.29 4.29
CA ILE A 105 -10.64 3.81 5.02
C ILE A 105 -10.33 3.79 6.51
N LEU A 106 -10.46 4.93 7.14
CA LEU A 106 -10.18 5.19 8.55
C LEU A 106 -11.50 5.26 9.32
N LYS A 107 -11.47 4.89 10.58
CA LYS A 107 -12.63 5.00 11.46
C LYS A 107 -12.79 6.45 11.94
N LYS A 108 -13.75 7.20 11.38
CA LYS A 108 -14.02 8.61 11.70
C LYS A 108 -14.11 8.86 13.21
N ALA A 109 -14.88 8.05 13.91
CA ALA A 109 -15.10 8.20 15.35
C ALA A 109 -13.83 8.14 16.21
N GLN A 110 -12.76 7.47 15.74
CA GLN A 110 -11.48 7.44 16.44
C GLN A 110 -10.78 8.81 16.42
N TRP A 111 -11.00 9.58 15.37
CA TRP A 111 -10.30 10.84 15.11
C TRP A 111 -11.09 12.08 15.50
N GLU A 112 -12.32 11.90 15.99
CA GLU A 112 -13.14 13.02 16.45
C GLU A 112 -12.47 13.76 17.61
N GLY A 113 -12.27 15.07 17.43
CA GLY A 113 -11.61 15.93 18.43
C GLY A 113 -10.08 15.82 18.47
N GLN A 114 -9.48 15.07 17.56
CA GLN A 114 -8.02 14.93 17.43
C GLN A 114 -7.50 15.69 16.21
N ASP A 115 -6.25 16.18 16.31
CA ASP A 115 -5.54 16.70 15.15
C ASP A 115 -4.98 15.52 14.34
N PHE A 116 -5.53 15.28 13.15
CA PHE A 116 -5.11 14.18 12.28
C PHE A 116 -3.63 14.27 11.86
N ALA A 117 -3.08 15.47 11.77
CA ALA A 117 -1.69 15.71 11.40
C ALA A 117 -0.71 15.51 12.57
N ALA A 118 -1.18 15.44 13.80
CA ALA A 118 -0.34 15.24 14.96
C ALA A 118 0.20 13.81 15.03
N SER A 119 1.44 13.67 15.49
CA SER A 119 2.02 12.35 15.75
C SER A 119 1.35 11.69 16.94
N SER A 120 0.91 10.45 16.80
CA SER A 120 0.32 9.65 17.86
C SER A 120 0.97 8.28 17.93
N LEU A 121 1.03 7.71 19.13
CA LEU A 121 1.37 6.31 19.39
C LEU A 121 0.12 5.45 19.56
N GLU A 122 -1.06 6.03 19.50
CA GLU A 122 -2.32 5.30 19.55
C GLU A 122 -2.49 4.48 18.28
N ALA A 123 -2.73 3.19 18.44
CA ALA A 123 -2.91 2.28 17.32
C ALA A 123 -4.22 2.60 16.57
N PRO A 124 -4.17 2.79 15.24
CA PRO A 124 -5.38 3.02 14.47
C PRO A 124 -6.28 1.77 14.44
N ILE A 125 -7.58 1.99 14.58
CA ILE A 125 -8.59 0.95 14.41
C ILE A 125 -8.80 0.77 12.90
N GLY A 126 -8.27 -0.32 12.37
CA GLY A 126 -8.37 -0.66 10.94
C GLY A 126 -9.44 -1.71 10.67
N SER A 127 -9.72 -1.94 9.39
CA SER A 127 -10.66 -2.97 8.90
C SER A 127 -9.95 -4.16 8.25
N GLY A 128 -8.64 -4.30 8.48
CA GLY A 128 -7.79 -5.33 7.87
C GLY A 128 -7.66 -6.61 8.69
N ALA A 129 -6.97 -7.59 8.09
CA ALA A 129 -6.74 -8.91 8.69
C ALA A 129 -5.75 -8.89 9.87
N TYR A 130 -4.99 -7.81 10.04
CA TYR A 130 -4.04 -7.64 11.14
C TYR A 130 -4.35 -6.37 11.92
N VAL A 131 -4.14 -6.43 13.22
CA VAL A 131 -4.23 -5.30 14.15
C VAL A 131 -2.87 -5.04 14.77
N VAL A 132 -2.59 -3.79 15.10
CA VAL A 132 -1.37 -3.44 15.85
C VAL A 132 -1.47 -4.10 17.22
N ASP A 133 -0.44 -4.83 17.59
CA ASP A 133 -0.36 -5.57 18.85
C ASP A 133 0.53 -4.85 19.86
N GLN A 134 1.78 -4.56 19.47
CA GLN A 134 2.74 -3.85 20.32
C GLN A 134 3.51 -2.82 19.50
N VAL A 135 3.81 -1.69 20.12
CA VAL A 135 4.67 -0.64 19.56
C VAL A 135 5.74 -0.30 20.58
N GLU A 136 7.01 -0.54 20.23
CA GLU A 136 8.18 -0.07 20.96
C GLU A 136 8.84 1.02 20.10
N PRO A 137 8.62 2.31 20.37
CA PRO A 137 9.07 3.40 19.53
C PRO A 137 10.57 3.34 19.21
N GLY A 138 10.92 3.42 17.93
CA GLY A 138 12.30 3.32 17.45
C GLY A 138 12.92 1.93 17.48
N ARG A 139 12.22 0.91 17.98
CA ARG A 139 12.76 -0.44 18.15
C ARG A 139 11.95 -1.49 17.37
N SER A 140 10.67 -1.61 17.62
CA SER A 140 9.86 -2.62 16.94
C SER A 140 8.38 -2.25 16.90
N ILE A 141 7.67 -2.85 15.94
CA ILE A 141 6.21 -2.89 15.88
C ILE A 141 5.77 -4.31 15.54
N SER A 142 4.77 -4.83 16.24
CA SER A 142 4.15 -6.10 15.93
C SER A 142 2.67 -5.95 15.56
N PHE A 143 2.26 -6.83 14.67
CA PHE A 143 0.88 -6.95 14.22
C PHE A 143 0.42 -8.38 14.48
N ARG A 144 -0.74 -8.51 15.10
CA ARG A 144 -1.39 -9.79 15.38
C ARG A 144 -2.54 -10.00 14.40
N ARG A 145 -2.68 -11.23 13.91
CA ARG A 145 -3.82 -11.61 13.08
C ARG A 145 -5.12 -11.42 13.87
N ASN A 146 -6.08 -10.75 13.24
CA ASN A 146 -7.41 -10.59 13.79
C ASN A 146 -8.23 -11.86 13.55
N PRO A 147 -8.58 -12.64 14.61
CA PRO A 147 -9.37 -13.86 14.46
C PRO A 147 -10.80 -13.58 13.97
N ASP A 148 -11.30 -12.36 14.24
CA ASP A 148 -12.65 -11.92 13.90
C ASP A 148 -12.67 -11.06 12.62
N TYR A 149 -11.63 -11.18 11.80
CA TYR A 149 -11.58 -10.44 10.54
C TYR A 149 -12.75 -10.79 9.64
N TRP A 150 -13.61 -9.82 9.38
CA TRP A 150 -14.85 -9.96 8.62
C TRP A 150 -14.63 -10.51 7.19
N GLY A 151 -13.51 -10.18 6.57
CA GLY A 151 -13.21 -10.51 5.17
C GLY A 151 -12.41 -11.81 4.97
N ARG A 152 -12.20 -12.63 6.02
CA ARG A 152 -11.33 -13.83 5.92
C ARG A 152 -11.79 -14.86 4.90
N ASP A 153 -13.10 -14.95 4.67
CA ASP A 153 -13.71 -15.92 3.78
C ASP A 153 -13.95 -15.36 2.35
N LEU A 154 -13.49 -14.13 2.08
CA LEU A 154 -13.52 -13.58 0.73
C LEU A 154 -12.59 -14.37 -0.20
N PRO A 155 -12.99 -14.64 -1.45
CA PRO A 155 -12.17 -15.42 -2.39
C PRO A 155 -10.74 -14.89 -2.55
N LEU A 156 -10.56 -13.57 -2.57
CA LEU A 156 -9.23 -12.95 -2.67
C LEU A 156 -8.37 -13.13 -1.42
N MET A 157 -8.95 -13.57 -0.29
CA MET A 157 -8.22 -13.85 0.95
C MET A 157 -7.80 -15.32 1.07
N ALA A 158 -8.19 -16.17 0.12
CA ALA A 158 -7.79 -17.57 0.11
C ALA A 158 -6.26 -17.71 0.02
N GLY A 159 -5.66 -18.41 0.99
CA GLY A 159 -4.22 -18.66 1.02
C GLY A 159 -3.33 -17.48 1.44
N VAL A 160 -3.92 -16.36 1.91
CA VAL A 160 -3.18 -15.20 2.44
C VAL A 160 -3.39 -15.04 3.94
N ASN A 161 -2.67 -14.11 4.57
CA ASN A 161 -2.75 -13.83 6.02
C ASN A 161 -2.43 -15.05 6.90
N ASN A 162 -1.39 -15.83 6.53
CA ASN A 162 -1.07 -17.12 7.15
C ASN A 162 -0.29 -16.98 8.46
N PHE A 163 0.31 -15.84 8.75
CA PHE A 163 1.09 -15.63 9.98
C PHE A 163 0.18 -15.16 11.12
N ASP A 164 0.42 -15.69 12.34
CA ASP A 164 -0.30 -15.23 13.52
C ASP A 164 0.22 -13.88 14.00
N VAL A 165 1.54 -13.67 13.88
CA VAL A 165 2.21 -12.42 14.23
C VAL A 165 3.19 -12.04 13.14
N ILE A 166 3.18 -10.76 12.77
CA ILE A 166 4.18 -10.13 11.89
C ILE A 166 4.87 -9.05 12.72
N ARG A 167 6.18 -9.18 12.91
CA ARG A 167 6.98 -8.21 13.66
C ARG A 167 8.00 -7.54 12.74
N TYR A 168 8.10 -6.24 12.87
CA TYR A 168 9.14 -5.44 12.23
C TYR A 168 10.09 -4.93 13.30
N ASP A 169 11.37 -5.27 13.19
CA ASP A 169 12.44 -4.76 14.04
C ASP A 169 13.23 -3.70 13.28
N TYR A 170 13.52 -2.59 13.93
CA TYR A 170 14.26 -1.47 13.36
C TYR A 170 15.71 -1.53 13.84
N PHE A 171 16.64 -1.33 12.91
CA PHE A 171 18.07 -1.34 13.17
C PHE A 171 18.69 -0.01 12.77
N ALA A 172 19.81 0.34 13.42
CA ALA A 172 20.51 1.60 13.17
C ALA A 172 21.08 1.68 11.73
N ASP A 173 21.51 0.53 11.19
CA ASP A 173 22.07 0.44 9.84
C ASP A 173 21.86 -0.95 9.21
N ALA A 174 22.12 -1.04 7.90
CA ALA A 174 21.95 -2.25 7.12
C ALA A 174 22.90 -3.40 7.52
N ASN A 175 24.07 -3.11 8.08
CA ASN A 175 25.02 -4.14 8.50
C ASN A 175 24.53 -4.79 9.81
N ALA A 176 24.10 -3.99 10.78
CA ALA A 176 23.51 -4.50 12.02
C ALA A 176 22.28 -5.36 11.73
N MET A 177 21.44 -4.93 10.77
CA MET A 177 20.27 -5.69 10.32
C MET A 177 20.68 -7.01 9.67
N PHE A 178 21.71 -7.06 8.83
CA PHE A 178 22.20 -8.28 8.19
C PHE A 178 22.84 -9.23 9.20
N GLU A 179 23.57 -8.73 10.20
CA GLU A 179 24.11 -9.57 11.29
C GLU A 179 22.99 -10.18 12.16
N ALA A 180 21.91 -9.42 12.41
CA ALA A 180 20.72 -9.95 13.10
C ALA A 180 20.04 -11.09 12.30
N PHE A 181 19.98 -10.97 10.97
CA PHE A 181 19.50 -12.03 10.10
C PHE A 181 20.41 -13.27 10.17
N LYS A 182 21.74 -13.11 10.09
CA LYS A 182 22.70 -14.22 10.22
C LYS A 182 22.58 -14.93 11.57
N ALA A 183 22.25 -14.20 12.63
CA ALA A 183 22.02 -14.74 13.97
C ALA A 183 20.64 -15.43 14.11
N GLY A 184 19.77 -15.35 13.10
CA GLY A 184 18.43 -15.92 13.13
C GLY A 184 17.40 -15.10 13.92
N ALA A 185 17.71 -13.84 14.24
CA ALA A 185 16.77 -12.94 14.91
C ALA A 185 15.67 -12.44 13.96
N VAL A 186 15.93 -12.44 12.65
CA VAL A 186 15.01 -12.05 11.58
C VAL A 186 14.71 -13.27 10.71
N THR A 187 13.44 -13.58 10.49
CA THR A 187 13.01 -14.78 9.76
C THR A 187 12.80 -14.56 8.26
N VAL A 188 12.63 -13.32 7.83
CA VAL A 188 12.48 -12.95 6.43
C VAL A 188 13.42 -11.79 6.11
N TRP A 189 14.25 -11.98 5.09
CA TRP A 189 15.20 -11.00 4.62
C TRP A 189 15.05 -10.81 3.11
N ARG A 190 14.97 -9.58 2.66
CA ARG A 190 14.99 -9.25 1.23
C ARG A 190 16.33 -8.63 0.87
N GLU A 191 17.14 -9.36 0.12
CA GLU A 191 18.42 -8.83 -0.37
C GLU A 191 18.22 -7.97 -1.60
N LEU A 192 18.84 -6.80 -1.60
CA LEU A 192 18.82 -5.84 -2.70
C LEU A 192 20.19 -5.69 -3.36
N SER A 193 21.25 -6.24 -2.74
CA SER A 193 22.60 -6.22 -3.28
C SER A 193 22.92 -7.50 -4.03
N ALA A 194 23.12 -7.40 -5.35
CA ALA A 194 23.53 -8.54 -6.16
C ALA A 194 24.88 -9.12 -5.71
N GLN A 195 25.81 -8.27 -5.25
CA GLN A 195 27.09 -8.70 -4.71
C GLN A 195 26.92 -9.53 -3.45
N LYS A 196 26.16 -9.05 -2.47
CA LYS A 196 25.87 -9.82 -1.24
C LYS A 196 25.16 -11.12 -1.55
N TRP A 197 24.15 -11.08 -2.42
CA TRP A 197 23.41 -12.25 -2.88
C TRP A 197 24.34 -13.35 -3.41
N ALA A 198 25.35 -12.98 -4.19
CA ALA A 198 26.28 -13.94 -4.79
C ALA A 198 27.36 -14.47 -3.84
N SER A 199 27.78 -13.70 -2.82
CA SER A 199 29.00 -14.00 -2.08
C SER A 199 28.89 -14.11 -0.56
N GLU A 200 27.82 -13.60 0.06
CA GLU A 200 27.76 -13.47 1.53
C GLU A 200 26.82 -14.46 2.23
N TYR A 201 26.17 -15.37 1.51
CA TYR A 201 25.16 -16.29 2.05
C TYR A 201 25.72 -17.67 2.44
N GLY A 202 27.01 -17.75 2.83
CA GLY A 202 27.68 -18.97 3.30
C GLY A 202 27.69 -19.17 4.82
N PHE A 203 26.88 -18.46 5.59
CA PHE A 203 26.88 -18.51 7.06
C PHE A 203 26.07 -19.71 7.62
N PRO A 204 26.26 -20.11 8.90
CA PRO A 204 25.69 -21.34 9.47
C PRO A 204 24.19 -21.52 9.29
N LEU A 205 23.38 -20.44 9.41
CA LEU A 205 21.93 -20.54 9.24
C LEU A 205 21.54 -21.09 7.85
N MET A 206 22.33 -20.74 6.81
CA MET A 206 22.14 -21.23 5.45
C MET A 206 22.69 -22.63 5.25
N THR A 207 23.91 -22.90 5.73
CA THR A 207 24.58 -24.20 5.56
C THR A 207 23.89 -25.32 6.34
N ASP A 208 23.26 -24.98 7.46
CA ASP A 208 22.46 -25.92 8.28
C ASP A 208 21.05 -26.18 7.70
N GLY A 209 20.68 -25.47 6.60
CA GLY A 209 19.37 -25.60 5.99
C GLY A 209 18.22 -24.97 6.78
N ARG A 210 18.52 -24.12 7.77
CA ARG A 210 17.53 -23.39 8.57
C ARG A 210 17.01 -22.14 7.86
N ALA A 211 17.74 -21.63 6.88
CA ALA A 211 17.28 -20.59 5.95
C ALA A 211 17.55 -21.03 4.52
N VAL A 212 16.77 -20.52 3.59
CA VAL A 212 16.85 -20.82 2.16
C VAL A 212 16.95 -19.51 1.38
N GLN A 213 17.91 -19.46 0.48
CA GLN A 213 18.03 -18.40 -0.52
C GLN A 213 17.13 -18.74 -1.71
N ALA A 214 16.15 -17.90 -2.02
CA ALA A 214 15.18 -18.17 -3.06
C ALA A 214 14.92 -16.92 -3.93
N GLU A 215 14.91 -17.11 -5.22
CA GLU A 215 14.39 -16.12 -6.17
C GLU A 215 12.89 -16.39 -6.36
N ILE A 216 12.07 -15.38 -6.06
CA ILE A 216 10.62 -15.48 -6.19
C ILE A 216 10.16 -14.63 -7.37
N PRO A 217 9.95 -15.26 -8.55
CA PRO A 217 9.47 -14.53 -9.73
C PRO A 217 8.09 -13.92 -9.43
N ASN A 218 7.89 -12.72 -9.92
CA ASN A 218 6.60 -12.04 -9.80
C ASN A 218 6.44 -11.04 -10.96
N GLU A 219 5.20 -10.68 -11.26
CA GLU A 219 4.84 -9.76 -12.35
C GLU A 219 4.65 -8.30 -11.86
N ARG A 220 5.15 -7.95 -10.68
CA ARG A 220 5.06 -6.58 -10.18
C ARG A 220 5.91 -5.65 -11.04
N PRO A 221 5.46 -4.41 -11.31
CA PRO A 221 6.28 -3.41 -11.98
C PRO A 221 7.62 -3.25 -11.25
N SER A 222 8.73 -3.35 -12.01
CA SER A 222 10.08 -3.34 -11.42
C SER A 222 10.52 -1.96 -10.90
N GLY A 223 9.83 -0.89 -11.29
CA GLY A 223 10.27 0.46 -11.00
C GLY A 223 11.53 0.86 -11.76
N ILE A 224 12.11 1.98 -11.40
CA ILE A 224 13.34 2.52 -12.00
C ILE A 224 14.31 2.88 -10.89
N VAL A 225 15.56 2.42 -11.01
CA VAL A 225 16.69 2.90 -10.21
C VAL A 225 17.57 3.75 -11.11
N GLY A 226 17.77 5.02 -10.78
CA GLY A 226 18.54 5.92 -11.64
C GLY A 226 18.64 7.33 -11.09
N LEU A 227 19.33 8.20 -11.81
CA LEU A 227 19.46 9.63 -11.53
C LEU A 227 18.27 10.37 -12.16
N VAL A 228 17.37 10.86 -11.32
CA VAL A 228 16.24 11.70 -11.76
C VAL A 228 16.70 13.14 -11.84
N MET A 229 16.73 13.69 -13.06
CA MET A 229 17.18 15.05 -13.31
C MET A 229 15.99 16.02 -13.30
N ASN A 230 16.09 17.06 -12.48
CA ASN A 230 15.09 18.13 -12.46
C ASN A 230 15.21 19.01 -13.71
N THR A 231 14.38 18.76 -14.70
CA THR A 231 14.38 19.49 -15.99
C THR A 231 13.94 20.96 -15.89
N ARG A 232 13.44 21.40 -14.73
CA ARG A 232 13.18 22.82 -14.44
C ARG A 232 14.47 23.59 -14.10
N ASN A 233 15.56 22.87 -13.76
CA ASN A 233 16.87 23.47 -13.63
C ASN A 233 17.44 23.74 -15.04
N PRO A 234 17.84 24.98 -15.37
CA PRO A 234 18.39 25.31 -16.70
C PRO A 234 19.55 24.41 -17.16
N ALA A 235 20.39 23.94 -16.23
CA ALA A 235 21.47 23.02 -16.54
C ALA A 235 20.98 21.68 -17.13
N PHE A 236 19.77 21.23 -16.74
CA PHE A 236 19.20 19.97 -17.19
C PHE A 236 18.01 20.14 -18.14
N ALA A 237 17.65 21.36 -18.49
CA ALA A 237 16.58 21.65 -19.45
C ALA A 237 16.89 21.11 -20.84
N ASP A 238 18.15 21.25 -21.30
CA ASP A 238 18.61 20.72 -22.58
C ASP A 238 18.78 19.19 -22.48
N TRP A 239 18.07 18.46 -23.34
CA TRP A 239 18.12 16.99 -23.39
C TRP A 239 19.52 16.45 -23.70
N ARG A 240 20.35 17.21 -24.46
CA ARG A 240 21.72 16.82 -24.82
C ARG A 240 22.63 16.74 -23.60
N VAL A 241 22.44 17.61 -22.61
CA VAL A 241 23.18 17.53 -21.33
C VAL A 241 22.83 16.24 -20.60
N ARG A 242 21.54 15.89 -20.55
CA ARG A 242 21.09 14.64 -19.93
C ARG A 242 21.62 13.40 -20.66
N GLN A 243 21.64 13.43 -21.98
CA GLN A 243 22.24 12.36 -22.80
C GLN A 243 23.74 12.23 -22.55
N ALA A 244 24.48 13.33 -22.49
CA ALA A 244 25.91 13.29 -22.18
C ALA A 244 26.18 12.63 -20.81
N LEU A 245 25.35 12.88 -19.79
CA LEU A 245 25.48 12.21 -18.50
C LEU A 245 25.20 10.70 -18.58
N ILE A 246 24.25 10.27 -19.42
CA ILE A 246 23.98 8.85 -19.68
C ILE A 246 25.20 8.18 -20.35
N GLU A 247 25.79 8.82 -21.34
CA GLU A 247 26.99 8.31 -22.04
C GLU A 247 28.23 8.23 -21.12
N MET A 248 28.32 9.10 -20.12
CA MET A 248 29.37 9.06 -19.10
C MET A 248 29.17 7.96 -18.06
N PHE A 249 27.97 7.40 -17.94
CA PHE A 249 27.66 6.39 -16.95
C PHE A 249 28.13 5.00 -17.39
N ASN A 250 29.18 4.50 -16.78
CA ASN A 250 29.72 3.18 -17.10
C ASN A 250 28.94 2.07 -16.39
N PHE A 251 27.79 1.69 -16.95
CA PHE A 251 26.92 0.65 -16.40
C PHE A 251 27.64 -0.69 -16.22
N ARG A 252 28.54 -1.06 -17.13
CA ARG A 252 29.30 -2.34 -17.06
C ARG A 252 30.29 -2.39 -15.90
N PHE A 253 30.76 -1.22 -15.46
CA PHE A 253 31.68 -1.15 -14.32
C PHE A 253 30.93 -1.16 -12.98
N ILE A 254 29.72 -0.62 -12.94
CA ILE A 254 28.93 -0.44 -11.72
C ILE A 254 28.10 -1.70 -11.42
N ASN A 255 27.68 -2.42 -12.44
CA ASN A 255 26.85 -3.62 -12.36
C ASN A 255 27.71 -4.87 -12.71
#